data_9571d9f347505e6c3b0ade3560e6735c
#
_entry.id   9571d9f347505e6c3b0ade3560e6735c
#
_cell.length_a   1.000
_cell.length_b   1.000
_cell.length_c   1.000
_cell.angle_alpha   90.00
_cell.angle_beta   90.00
_cell.angle_gamma   90.00
#
_symmetry.space_group_name_H-M   'P 1'
#
loop_
_entity.id
_entity.type
_entity.pdbx_description
1 polymer ?
#
loop_
_entity_poly.entity_id
_entity_poly.type
_entity_poly.pdbx_seq_one_letter_code
_entity_poly.pdbx_strand_id
1 'polypeptide(L)'
;LALQPKMAAVYNYLGLYLLLDEDYDGALEAFNTVFSLDPDYEYTFLNRALDFYYVGRYNLAEQDFLAFYQRNKSDPYRVLWLYLNELKFKPAEAQKNLAQRAVGLSQDYWGTYIVQYYLGKLSVQDLQAKAQQFATKTATQYAEVLTETYFYLAKQKLNMGQIDEAETLFKLAVANQVYNFVEYRFAVFELSKLGQQAQAE
;
A
#
# COMPACT_ATOMS: atom_id res chain seq x y z
N LEU A 1 26.93 -7.55 18.14
CA LEU A 1 26.47 -6.40 17.36
C LEU A 1 26.18 -6.76 15.88
N ALA A 2 26.99 -7.63 15.25
CA ALA A 2 26.79 -8.03 13.84
C ALA A 2 25.53 -8.90 13.57
N LEU A 3 24.93 -9.47 14.59
CA LEU A 3 23.72 -10.31 14.48
C LEU A 3 22.41 -9.50 14.60
N GLN A 4 22.43 -8.33 15.24
CA GLN A 4 21.24 -7.54 15.51
C GLN A 4 20.51 -7.01 14.25
N PRO A 5 21.19 -6.48 13.22
CA PRO A 5 20.48 -6.04 12.00
C PRO A 5 19.77 -7.18 11.27
N LYS A 6 20.36 -8.39 11.28
CA LYS A 6 19.72 -9.58 10.69
C LYS A 6 18.49 -10.02 11.48
N MET A 7 18.52 -9.87 12.80
CA MET A 7 17.37 -10.13 13.67
C MET A 7 16.24 -9.14 13.43
N ALA A 8 16.53 -7.84 13.25
CA ALA A 8 15.53 -6.84 12.92
C ALA A 8 14.75 -7.21 11.64
N ALA A 9 15.47 -7.58 10.57
CA ALA A 9 14.83 -8.05 9.34
C ALA A 9 13.94 -9.29 9.55
N VAL A 10 14.40 -10.26 10.36
CA VAL A 10 13.60 -11.46 10.67
C VAL A 10 12.30 -11.10 11.38
N TYR A 11 12.36 -10.24 12.41
CA TYR A 11 11.17 -9.80 13.12
C TYR A 11 10.24 -8.95 12.22
N ASN A 12 10.80 -8.15 11.30
CA ASN A 12 9.97 -7.42 10.34
C ASN A 12 9.20 -8.35 9.40
N TYR A 13 9.83 -9.44 8.91
CA TYR A 13 9.14 -10.46 8.11
C TYR A 13 8.14 -11.26 8.94
N LEU A 14 8.46 -11.61 10.19
CA LEU A 14 7.52 -12.25 11.10
C LEU A 14 6.29 -11.40 11.33
N GLY A 15 6.46 -10.11 11.63
CA GLY A 15 5.35 -9.19 11.81
C GLY A 15 4.48 -9.06 10.56
N LEU A 16 5.10 -8.99 9.37
CA LEU A 16 4.33 -8.97 8.12
C LEU A 16 3.55 -10.28 7.89
N TYR A 17 4.15 -11.42 8.21
CA TYR A 17 3.47 -12.71 8.13
C TYR A 17 2.24 -12.75 9.06
N LEU A 18 2.43 -12.37 10.33
CA LEU A 18 1.36 -12.34 11.34
C LEU A 18 0.24 -11.36 10.97
N LEU A 19 0.58 -10.19 10.41
CA LEU A 19 -0.40 -9.23 9.89
C LEU A 19 -1.26 -9.87 8.79
N LEU A 20 -0.63 -10.55 7.83
CA LEU A 20 -1.34 -11.21 6.73
C LEU A 20 -2.15 -12.44 7.18
N ASP A 21 -1.82 -13.01 8.34
CA ASP A 21 -2.56 -14.08 9.01
C ASP A 21 -3.62 -13.53 10.00
N GLU A 22 -3.79 -12.21 10.04
CA GLU A 22 -4.73 -11.46 10.91
C GLU A 22 -4.41 -11.56 12.43
N ASP A 23 -3.22 -12.01 12.80
CA ASP A 23 -2.69 -11.90 14.17
C ASP A 23 -2.06 -10.51 14.37
N TYR A 24 -2.91 -9.49 14.50
CA TYR A 24 -2.49 -8.09 14.59
C TYR A 24 -1.71 -7.79 15.88
N ASP A 25 -2.05 -8.43 17.00
CA ASP A 25 -1.33 -8.23 18.25
C ASP A 25 0.08 -8.83 18.18
N GLY A 26 0.22 -10.03 17.63
CA GLY A 26 1.52 -10.65 17.37
C GLY A 26 2.36 -9.86 16.36
N ALA A 27 1.72 -9.33 15.30
CA ALA A 27 2.37 -8.46 14.34
C ALA A 27 2.93 -7.19 14.99
N LEU A 28 2.12 -6.53 15.82
CA LEU A 28 2.53 -5.32 16.55
C LEU A 28 3.72 -5.58 17.50
N GLU A 29 3.71 -6.71 18.22
CA GLU A 29 4.84 -7.10 19.09
C GLU A 29 6.12 -7.32 18.28
N ALA A 30 6.02 -8.00 17.13
CA ALA A 30 7.15 -8.23 16.24
C ALA A 30 7.71 -6.90 15.70
N PHE A 31 6.87 -5.98 15.22
CA PHE A 31 7.31 -4.66 14.75
C PHE A 31 7.93 -3.81 15.87
N ASN A 32 7.37 -3.83 17.07
CA ASN A 32 7.96 -3.14 18.22
C ASN A 32 9.35 -3.73 18.59
N THR A 33 9.52 -5.03 18.42
CA THR A 33 10.82 -5.68 18.58
C THR A 33 11.83 -5.17 17.54
N VAL A 34 11.40 -4.97 16.27
CA VAL A 34 12.28 -4.35 15.26
C VAL A 34 12.75 -2.98 15.71
N PHE A 35 11.85 -2.09 16.16
CA PHE A 35 12.22 -0.76 16.63
C PHE A 35 13.15 -0.77 17.84
N SER A 36 13.07 -1.81 18.69
CA SER A 36 14.01 -1.99 19.81
C SER A 36 15.39 -2.43 19.34
N LEU A 37 15.49 -3.16 18.24
CA LEU A 37 16.74 -3.67 17.66
C LEU A 37 17.38 -2.66 16.70
N ASP A 38 16.56 -2.01 15.87
CA ASP A 38 16.97 -1.04 14.87
C ASP A 38 15.84 0.01 14.69
N PRO A 39 15.91 1.14 15.42
CA PRO A 39 14.89 2.19 15.36
C PRO A 39 14.74 2.84 13.97
N ASP A 40 15.76 2.70 13.12
CA ASP A 40 15.79 3.28 11.78
C ASP A 40 15.42 2.30 10.67
N TYR A 41 15.00 1.08 11.02
CA TYR A 41 14.60 0.09 10.03
C TYR A 41 13.34 0.57 9.27
N GLU A 42 13.56 1.06 8.07
CA GLU A 42 12.61 1.88 7.33
C GLU A 42 11.27 1.21 7.05
N TYR A 43 11.30 -0.04 6.58
CA TYR A 43 10.09 -0.76 6.18
C TYR A 43 9.18 -1.16 7.35
N THR A 44 9.69 -1.13 8.58
CA THR A 44 8.86 -1.39 9.76
C THR A 44 7.83 -0.29 9.97
N PHE A 45 8.15 0.96 9.63
CA PHE A 45 7.15 2.04 9.67
C PHE A 45 5.99 1.78 8.71
N LEU A 46 6.26 1.31 7.49
CA LEU A 46 5.20 0.93 6.55
C LEU A 46 4.38 -0.24 7.11
N ASN A 47 5.04 -1.30 7.55
CA ASN A 47 4.37 -2.53 7.94
C ASN A 47 3.53 -2.35 9.22
N ARG A 48 4.04 -1.62 10.23
CA ARG A 48 3.26 -1.32 11.44
C ARG A 48 2.13 -0.32 11.16
N ALA A 49 2.32 0.63 10.24
CA ALA A 49 1.25 1.50 9.80
C ALA A 49 0.12 0.71 9.13
N LEU A 50 0.45 -0.30 8.32
CA LEU A 50 -0.53 -1.20 7.71
C LEU A 50 -1.27 -2.04 8.75
N ASP A 51 -0.57 -2.54 9.77
CA ASP A 51 -1.18 -3.22 10.91
C ASP A 51 -2.25 -2.31 11.58
N PHE A 52 -1.86 -1.10 11.98
CA PHE A 52 -2.79 -0.13 12.55
C PHE A 52 -3.95 0.24 11.60
N TYR A 53 -3.68 0.33 10.29
CA TYR A 53 -4.70 0.63 9.29
C TYR A 53 -5.78 -0.45 9.23
N TYR A 54 -5.38 -1.73 9.23
CA TYR A 54 -6.32 -2.84 9.12
C TYR A 54 -7.12 -3.11 10.40
N VAL A 55 -6.61 -2.70 11.57
CA VAL A 55 -7.40 -2.72 12.82
C VAL A 55 -8.18 -1.42 13.06
N GLY A 56 -8.19 -0.48 12.11
CA GLY A 56 -8.95 0.78 12.22
C GLY A 56 -8.32 1.84 13.13
N ARG A 57 -7.07 1.67 13.55
CA ARG A 57 -6.32 2.64 14.37
C ARG A 57 -5.63 3.69 13.48
N TYR A 58 -6.41 4.38 12.66
CA TYR A 58 -5.92 5.25 11.58
C TYR A 58 -5.04 6.41 12.05
N ASN A 59 -5.26 6.94 13.26
CA ASN A 59 -4.42 7.98 13.84
C ASN A 59 -3.01 7.47 14.20
N LEU A 60 -2.86 6.21 14.61
CA LEU A 60 -1.56 5.59 14.85
C LEU A 60 -0.89 5.23 13.52
N ALA A 61 -1.67 4.69 12.57
CA ALA A 61 -1.19 4.44 11.21
C ALA A 61 -0.62 5.71 10.56
N GLU A 62 -1.28 6.86 10.72
CA GLU A 62 -0.80 8.14 10.17
C GLU A 62 0.59 8.50 10.69
N GLN A 63 0.87 8.31 11.97
CA GLN A 63 2.18 8.63 12.56
C GLN A 63 3.30 7.83 11.87
N ASP A 64 3.10 6.54 11.69
CA ASP A 64 4.08 5.67 11.06
C ASP A 64 4.17 5.92 9.54
N PHE A 65 3.04 6.11 8.85
CA PHE A 65 3.05 6.49 7.42
C PHE A 65 3.74 7.84 7.19
N LEU A 66 3.58 8.82 8.08
CA LEU A 66 4.29 10.10 8.01
C LEU A 66 5.78 9.91 8.23
N ALA A 67 6.19 9.11 9.22
CA ALA A 67 7.59 8.78 9.44
C ALA A 67 8.23 8.08 8.23
N PHE A 68 7.49 7.18 7.57
CA PHE A 68 7.89 6.54 6.33
C PHE A 68 8.00 7.54 5.17
N TYR A 69 7.00 8.40 4.99
CA TYR A 69 6.98 9.44 3.95
C TYR A 69 8.13 10.44 4.10
N GLN A 70 8.47 10.85 5.32
CA GLN A 70 9.56 11.82 5.56
C GLN A 70 10.93 11.30 5.11
N ARG A 71 11.15 9.99 5.03
CA ARG A 71 12.41 9.40 4.59
C ARG A 71 12.63 9.50 3.07
N ASN A 72 11.56 9.51 2.29
CA ASN A 72 11.63 9.75 0.84
C ASN A 72 10.31 10.36 0.31
N LYS A 73 10.27 11.68 0.24
CA LYS A 73 9.08 12.45 -0.17
C LYS A 73 8.80 12.38 -1.68
N SER A 74 9.76 11.92 -2.48
CA SER A 74 9.58 11.78 -3.94
C SER A 74 8.99 10.43 -4.36
N ASP A 75 8.83 9.50 -3.40
CA ASP A 75 8.26 8.19 -3.62
C ASP A 75 6.71 8.25 -3.55
N PRO A 76 6.01 7.99 -4.67
CA PRO A 76 4.55 8.10 -4.71
C PRO A 76 3.82 7.03 -3.89
N TYR A 77 4.42 5.87 -3.64
CA TYR A 77 3.76 4.80 -2.88
C TYR A 77 3.60 5.17 -1.41
N ARG A 78 4.53 5.93 -0.85
CA ARG A 78 4.43 6.50 0.50
C ARG A 78 3.30 7.51 0.60
N VAL A 79 3.10 8.28 -0.46
CA VAL A 79 1.99 9.25 -0.57
C VAL A 79 0.66 8.54 -0.73
N LEU A 80 0.61 7.48 -1.54
CA LEU A 80 -0.61 6.70 -1.78
C LEU A 80 -1.13 6.03 -0.52
N TRP A 81 -0.28 5.33 0.25
CA TRP A 81 -0.69 4.71 1.50
C TRP A 81 -1.16 5.73 2.55
N LEU A 82 -0.45 6.86 2.67
CA LEU A 82 -0.85 7.93 3.56
C LEU A 82 -2.22 8.52 3.17
N TYR A 83 -2.46 8.73 1.88
CA TYR A 83 -3.75 9.17 1.36
C TYR A 83 -4.88 8.18 1.64
N LEU A 84 -4.65 6.88 1.39
CA LEU A 84 -5.64 5.84 1.69
C LEU A 84 -6.02 5.81 3.17
N ASN A 85 -5.03 6.03 4.05
CA ASN A 85 -5.29 6.15 5.49
C ASN A 85 -6.10 7.40 5.82
N GLU A 86 -5.73 8.56 5.28
CA GLU A 86 -6.44 9.83 5.50
C GLU A 86 -7.89 9.78 5.03
N LEU A 87 -8.21 9.07 3.96
CA LEU A 87 -9.58 8.86 3.50
C LEU A 87 -10.48 8.20 4.57
N LYS A 88 -9.91 7.42 5.50
CA LYS A 88 -10.67 6.70 6.54
C LYS A 88 -11.05 7.58 7.71
N PHE A 89 -10.28 8.63 8.04
CA PHE A 89 -10.55 9.44 9.25
C PHE A 89 -10.44 10.95 9.07
N LYS A 90 -9.87 11.41 7.94
CA LYS A 90 -9.75 12.83 7.56
C LYS A 90 -10.17 13.08 6.11
N PRO A 91 -11.33 12.55 5.64
CA PRO A 91 -11.69 12.58 4.22
C PRO A 91 -11.76 13.98 3.63
N ALA A 92 -12.16 14.97 4.42
CA ALA A 92 -12.22 16.37 3.98
C ALA A 92 -10.84 16.98 3.67
N GLU A 93 -9.78 16.49 4.30
CA GLU A 93 -8.41 16.98 4.13
C GLU A 93 -7.60 16.13 3.15
N ALA A 94 -7.95 14.87 2.98
CA ALA A 94 -7.19 13.87 2.25
C ALA A 94 -6.83 14.35 0.83
N GLN A 95 -7.80 14.89 0.08
CA GLN A 95 -7.58 15.36 -1.29
C GLN A 95 -6.62 16.56 -1.35
N LYS A 96 -6.72 17.49 -0.42
CA LYS A 96 -5.81 18.65 -0.31
C LYS A 96 -4.40 18.19 0.02
N ASN A 97 -4.27 17.28 0.98
CA ASN A 97 -2.99 16.73 1.40
C ASN A 97 -2.31 15.95 0.28
N LEU A 98 -3.09 15.13 -0.47
CA LEU A 98 -2.60 14.43 -1.65
C LEU A 98 -2.06 15.42 -2.69
N ALA A 99 -2.81 16.51 -2.99
CA ALA A 99 -2.39 17.50 -3.96
C ALA A 99 -1.09 18.22 -3.56
N GLN A 100 -0.92 18.52 -2.27
CA GLN A 100 0.31 19.13 -1.75
C GLN A 100 1.51 18.18 -1.86
N ARG A 101 1.35 16.91 -1.48
CA ARG A 101 2.42 15.91 -1.54
C ARG A 101 2.76 15.49 -2.97
N ALA A 102 1.83 15.64 -3.91
CA ALA A 102 2.08 15.34 -5.31
C ALA A 102 3.11 16.29 -5.98
N VAL A 103 3.38 17.43 -5.36
CA VAL A 103 4.41 18.37 -5.82
C VAL A 103 5.79 17.81 -5.48
N GLY A 104 6.55 17.40 -6.48
CA GLY A 104 7.91 16.86 -6.29
C GLY A 104 8.00 15.34 -6.35
N LEU A 105 6.91 14.63 -6.70
CA LEU A 105 6.98 13.20 -6.98
C LEU A 105 7.82 12.92 -8.23
N SER A 106 8.65 11.88 -8.15
CA SER A 106 9.44 11.43 -9.29
C SER A 106 8.55 10.81 -10.38
N GLN A 107 8.78 11.20 -11.63
CA GLN A 107 8.12 10.61 -12.80
C GLN A 107 8.69 9.22 -13.18
N ASP A 108 9.76 8.79 -12.52
CA ASP A 108 10.38 7.47 -12.74
C ASP A 108 9.57 6.34 -12.09
N TYR A 109 8.65 6.69 -11.18
CA TYR A 109 7.75 5.73 -10.53
C TYR A 109 6.37 5.72 -11.19
N TRP A 110 5.85 4.53 -11.45
CA TRP A 110 4.50 4.36 -11.96
C TRP A 110 3.43 4.95 -11.02
N GLY A 111 3.61 4.80 -9.71
CA GLY A 111 2.71 5.33 -8.69
C GLY A 111 2.42 6.84 -8.82
N THR A 112 3.31 7.62 -9.46
CA THR A 112 3.06 9.03 -9.74
C THR A 112 1.85 9.24 -10.65
N TYR A 113 1.64 8.37 -11.63
CA TYR A 113 0.46 8.41 -12.51
C TYR A 113 -0.81 7.98 -11.77
N ILE A 114 -0.69 7.04 -10.82
CA ILE A 114 -1.80 6.67 -9.93
C ILE A 114 -2.20 7.85 -9.03
N VAL A 115 -1.24 8.61 -8.49
CA VAL A 115 -1.52 9.85 -7.76
C VAL A 115 -2.25 10.88 -8.66
N GLN A 116 -1.83 11.04 -9.90
CA GLN A 116 -2.50 11.92 -10.87
C GLN A 116 -3.94 11.48 -11.16
N TYR A 117 -4.17 10.18 -11.24
CA TYR A 117 -5.51 9.62 -11.36
C TYR A 117 -6.38 9.93 -10.12
N TYR A 118 -5.87 9.73 -8.92
CA TYR A 118 -6.59 10.06 -7.69
C TYR A 118 -6.87 11.57 -7.53
N LEU A 119 -6.05 12.42 -8.13
CA LEU A 119 -6.28 13.86 -8.24
C LEU A 119 -7.26 14.26 -9.35
N GLY A 120 -7.82 13.30 -10.10
CA GLY A 120 -8.72 13.55 -11.22
C GLY A 120 -8.05 14.15 -12.45
N LYS A 121 -6.71 14.11 -12.52
CA LYS A 121 -5.93 14.62 -13.67
C LYS A 121 -5.80 13.63 -14.81
N LEU A 122 -6.04 12.35 -14.55
CA LEU A 122 -6.06 11.24 -15.51
C LEU A 122 -7.34 10.43 -15.35
N SER A 123 -7.90 9.98 -16.46
CA SER A 123 -8.95 8.94 -16.49
C SER A 123 -8.33 7.55 -16.38
N VAL A 124 -9.18 6.53 -16.19
CA VAL A 124 -8.74 5.11 -16.26
C VAL A 124 -8.17 4.79 -17.64
N GLN A 125 -8.76 5.31 -18.71
CA GLN A 125 -8.29 5.14 -20.07
C GLN A 125 -6.91 5.78 -20.29
N ASP A 126 -6.69 6.99 -19.74
CA ASP A 126 -5.37 7.64 -19.79
C ASP A 126 -4.32 6.82 -19.03
N LEU A 127 -4.70 6.27 -17.88
CA LEU A 127 -3.81 5.44 -17.09
C LEU A 127 -3.40 4.16 -17.85
N GLN A 128 -4.37 3.50 -18.52
CA GLN A 128 -4.11 2.32 -19.35
C GLN A 128 -3.19 2.63 -20.54
N ALA A 129 -3.44 3.73 -21.24
CA ALA A 129 -2.59 4.17 -22.37
C ALA A 129 -1.17 4.48 -21.90
N LYS A 130 -1.02 5.13 -20.74
CA LYS A 130 0.28 5.42 -20.14
C LYS A 130 1.01 4.17 -19.66
N ALA A 131 0.30 3.16 -19.15
CA ALA A 131 0.88 1.89 -18.72
C ALA A 131 1.63 1.20 -19.87
N GLN A 132 1.03 1.18 -21.06
CA GLN A 132 1.68 0.63 -22.26
C GLN A 132 2.94 1.40 -22.67
N GLN A 133 2.95 2.72 -22.49
CA GLN A 133 4.09 3.58 -22.80
C GLN A 133 5.20 3.50 -21.75
N PHE A 134 4.83 3.38 -20.48
CA PHE A 134 5.77 3.33 -19.36
C PHE A 134 6.51 1.99 -19.31
N ALA A 135 5.80 0.90 -19.52
CA ALA A 135 6.33 -0.46 -19.45
C ALA A 135 6.91 -0.95 -20.80
N THR A 136 7.83 -0.18 -21.37
CA THR A 136 8.37 -0.46 -22.72
C THR A 136 9.48 -1.51 -22.76
N LYS A 137 10.08 -1.86 -21.61
CA LYS A 137 11.32 -2.62 -21.57
C LYS A 137 11.13 -4.14 -21.50
N THR A 138 10.17 -4.61 -20.70
CA THR A 138 9.95 -6.05 -20.47
C THR A 138 8.48 -6.36 -20.16
N ALA A 139 8.05 -7.61 -20.41
CA ALA A 139 6.74 -8.11 -19.98
C ALA A 139 6.59 -8.06 -18.44
N THR A 140 7.68 -8.30 -17.71
CA THR A 140 7.72 -8.19 -16.24
C THR A 140 7.37 -6.78 -15.78
N GLN A 141 7.96 -5.75 -16.36
CA GLN A 141 7.65 -4.36 -16.03
C GLN A 141 6.17 -4.03 -16.30
N TYR A 142 5.59 -4.59 -17.35
CA TYR A 142 4.16 -4.39 -17.63
C TYR A 142 3.27 -5.07 -16.57
N ALA A 143 3.63 -6.28 -16.15
CA ALA A 143 2.93 -6.97 -15.06
C ALA A 143 3.01 -6.19 -13.73
N GLU A 144 4.17 -5.60 -13.41
CA GLU A 144 4.37 -4.73 -12.24
C GLU A 144 3.44 -3.53 -12.28
N VAL A 145 3.45 -2.78 -13.39
CA VAL A 145 2.58 -1.62 -13.63
C VAL A 145 1.09 -1.98 -13.50
N LEU A 146 0.67 -3.12 -14.06
CA LEU A 146 -0.73 -3.56 -13.96
C LEU A 146 -1.10 -3.98 -12.53
N THR A 147 -0.20 -4.66 -11.80
CA THR A 147 -0.44 -5.05 -10.40
C THR A 147 -0.71 -3.82 -9.55
N GLU A 148 0.15 -2.82 -9.61
CA GLU A 148 -0.02 -1.56 -8.89
C GLU A 148 -1.30 -0.84 -9.33
N THR A 149 -1.54 -0.72 -10.63
CA THR A 149 -2.72 -0.05 -11.17
C THR A 149 -4.01 -0.68 -10.63
N TYR A 150 -4.16 -1.99 -10.80
CA TYR A 150 -5.38 -2.66 -10.38
C TYR A 150 -5.57 -2.65 -8.87
N PHE A 151 -4.49 -2.77 -8.09
CA PHE A 151 -4.56 -2.68 -6.64
C PHE A 151 -5.11 -1.32 -6.18
N TYR A 152 -4.54 -0.22 -6.66
CA TYR A 152 -5.01 1.11 -6.23
C TYR A 152 -6.39 1.45 -6.78
N LEU A 153 -6.74 1.04 -7.99
CA LEU A 153 -8.12 1.15 -8.50
C LEU A 153 -9.09 0.37 -7.61
N ALA A 154 -8.73 -0.85 -7.18
CA ALA A 154 -9.54 -1.66 -6.27
C ALA A 154 -9.72 -0.98 -4.91
N LYS A 155 -8.65 -0.40 -4.33
CA LYS A 155 -8.74 0.36 -3.07
C LYS A 155 -9.67 1.56 -3.17
N GLN A 156 -9.71 2.23 -4.32
CA GLN A 156 -10.66 3.32 -4.55
C GLN A 156 -12.10 2.80 -4.59
N LYS A 157 -12.35 1.71 -5.34
CA LYS A 157 -13.68 1.08 -5.44
C LYS A 157 -14.17 0.61 -4.08
N LEU A 158 -13.31 -0.03 -3.30
CA LEU A 158 -13.60 -0.45 -1.94
C LEU A 158 -13.97 0.73 -1.03
N ASN A 159 -13.25 1.86 -1.16
CA ASN A 159 -13.56 3.07 -0.39
C ASN A 159 -14.90 3.71 -0.80
N MET A 160 -15.37 3.48 -2.02
CA MET A 160 -16.69 3.92 -2.52
C MET A 160 -17.82 2.93 -2.20
N GLY A 161 -17.53 1.81 -1.53
CA GLY A 161 -18.49 0.74 -1.25
C GLY A 161 -18.86 -0.12 -2.47
N GLN A 162 -18.10 -0.03 -3.57
CA GLN A 162 -18.29 -0.81 -4.80
C GLN A 162 -17.52 -2.15 -4.69
N ILE A 163 -18.06 -3.05 -3.86
CA ILE A 163 -17.37 -4.28 -3.42
C ILE A 163 -17.05 -5.21 -4.61
N ASP A 164 -18.02 -5.50 -5.48
CA ASP A 164 -17.86 -6.43 -6.62
C ASP A 164 -16.80 -5.93 -7.61
N GLU A 165 -16.78 -4.61 -7.86
CA GLU A 165 -15.76 -3.99 -8.72
C GLU A 165 -14.39 -4.05 -8.07
N ALA A 166 -14.30 -3.80 -6.75
CA ALA A 166 -13.06 -3.90 -6.01
C ALA A 166 -12.50 -5.33 -6.03
N GLU A 167 -13.36 -6.34 -5.78
CA GLU A 167 -12.97 -7.74 -5.83
C GLU A 167 -12.42 -8.14 -7.20
N THR A 168 -13.12 -7.73 -8.27
CA THR A 168 -12.67 -7.99 -9.65
C THR A 168 -11.28 -7.38 -9.91
N LEU A 169 -11.06 -6.14 -9.49
CA LEU A 169 -9.77 -5.46 -9.67
C LEU A 169 -8.66 -6.08 -8.83
N PHE A 170 -8.92 -6.51 -7.59
CA PHE A 170 -7.94 -7.26 -6.80
C PHE A 170 -7.56 -8.59 -7.46
N LYS A 171 -8.53 -9.33 -8.04
CA LYS A 171 -8.25 -10.54 -8.81
C LYS A 171 -7.34 -10.26 -10.01
N LEU A 172 -7.56 -9.14 -10.71
CA LEU A 172 -6.68 -8.70 -11.81
C LEU A 172 -5.27 -8.34 -11.33
N ALA A 173 -5.13 -7.69 -10.17
CA ALA A 173 -3.82 -7.41 -9.58
C ALA A 173 -3.06 -8.70 -9.27
N VAL A 174 -3.72 -9.69 -8.68
CA VAL A 174 -3.13 -11.00 -8.34
C VAL A 174 -2.78 -11.83 -9.58
N ALA A 175 -3.58 -11.74 -10.66
CA ALA A 175 -3.33 -12.49 -11.89
C ALA A 175 -1.98 -12.20 -12.55
N ASN A 176 -1.36 -11.05 -12.26
CA ASN A 176 -0.04 -10.69 -12.79
C ASN A 176 1.13 -11.41 -12.10
N GLN A 177 0.92 -12.08 -10.96
CA GLN A 177 1.90 -12.92 -10.22
C GLN A 177 3.18 -12.17 -9.79
N VAL A 178 3.08 -10.89 -9.45
CA VAL A 178 4.21 -10.08 -8.98
C VAL A 178 4.38 -10.21 -7.46
N TYR A 179 4.74 -11.41 -7.01
CA TYR A 179 4.75 -11.85 -5.61
C TYR A 179 5.54 -10.97 -4.64
N ASN A 180 6.55 -10.26 -5.12
CA ASN A 180 7.44 -9.44 -4.30
C ASN A 180 6.84 -8.07 -3.96
N PHE A 181 5.79 -7.63 -4.66
CA PHE A 181 5.18 -6.32 -4.45
C PHE A 181 4.24 -6.31 -3.24
N VAL A 182 4.24 -5.18 -2.54
CA VAL A 182 3.31 -4.92 -1.43
C VAL A 182 1.87 -5.00 -1.95
N GLU A 183 1.60 -4.41 -3.11
CA GLU A 183 0.30 -4.37 -3.77
C GLU A 183 -0.22 -5.79 -4.08
N TYR A 184 0.65 -6.70 -4.53
CA TYR A 184 0.25 -8.09 -4.75
C TYR A 184 -0.18 -8.77 -3.45
N ARG A 185 0.65 -8.68 -2.40
CA ARG A 185 0.37 -9.34 -1.11
C ARG A 185 -0.90 -8.80 -0.47
N PHE A 186 -1.07 -7.48 -0.51
CA PHE A 186 -2.27 -6.88 0.05
C PHE A 186 -3.50 -7.03 -0.84
N ALA A 187 -3.38 -7.25 -2.16
CA ALA A 187 -4.49 -7.67 -3.00
C ALA A 187 -5.01 -9.06 -2.60
N VAL A 188 -4.10 -10.02 -2.35
CA VAL A 188 -4.45 -11.35 -1.82
C VAL A 188 -5.14 -11.24 -0.47
N PHE A 189 -4.59 -10.42 0.43
CA PHE A 189 -5.15 -10.19 1.77
C PHE A 189 -6.56 -9.57 1.71
N GLU A 190 -6.77 -8.54 0.88
CA GLU A 190 -8.09 -7.92 0.70
C GLU A 190 -9.12 -8.92 0.14
N LEU A 191 -8.73 -9.77 -0.81
CA LEU A 191 -9.60 -10.84 -1.34
C LEU A 191 -10.00 -11.84 -0.25
N SER A 192 -9.08 -12.22 0.64
CA SER A 192 -9.40 -13.07 1.79
C SER A 192 -10.43 -12.43 2.70
N LYS A 193 -10.25 -11.15 3.03
CA LYS A 193 -11.19 -10.39 3.89
C LYS A 193 -12.58 -10.26 3.25
N LEU A 194 -12.66 -9.98 1.95
CA LEU A 194 -13.94 -9.89 1.24
C LEU A 194 -14.65 -11.25 1.21
N GLY A 195 -13.90 -12.35 1.00
CA GLY A 195 -14.46 -13.70 1.04
C GLY A 195 -14.99 -14.11 2.42
N GLN A 196 -14.35 -13.68 3.50
CA GLN A 196 -14.83 -13.91 4.88
C GLN A 196 -16.11 -13.12 5.18
N GLN A 197 -16.21 -11.86 4.72
CA GLN A 197 -17.39 -11.04 4.90
C GLN A 197 -18.61 -11.63 4.18
N ALA A 198 -18.43 -12.07 2.93
CA ALA A 198 -19.50 -12.72 2.14
C ALA A 198 -20.01 -14.04 2.72
N GLN A 199 -19.24 -14.72 3.58
CA GLN A 199 -19.66 -15.95 4.27
C GLN A 199 -20.37 -15.68 5.61
N ALA A 200 -20.24 -14.48 6.14
CA ALA A 200 -20.83 -14.08 7.43
C ALA A 200 -22.22 -13.43 7.28
N GLU A 201 -22.62 -13.05 6.07
CA GLU A 201 -23.95 -12.53 5.69
C GLU A 201 -24.87 -13.66 5.23
#